data_d8323a1abb70a75984311a7dcdf24fd2
#
_entry.id   d8323a1abb70a75984311a7dcdf24fd2
#
_cell.length_a   1.000
_cell.length_b   1.000
_cell.length_c   1.000
_cell.angle_alpha   90.00
_cell.angle_beta   90.00
_cell.angle_gamma   90.00
#
_symmetry.space_group_name_H-M   'P 1'
#
loop_
_entity.id
_entity.type
_entity.pdbx_description
1 polymer ?
#
loop_
_entity_poly.entity_id
_entity_poly.type
_entity_poly.pdbx_seq_one_letter_code
_entity_poly.pdbx_strand_id
1 'polypeptide(L)'
;MAELLKAFNTNVIVYDPYVSEETTKQRGVTKVELDYLLRESDVVTLHVPSTPQTKHLINADTIARMKQGAILVNTSRGELVDEAALYDALKSGKIGAASLDVYEMEPVKKDNPLFELENITLAPHVAALTKETNYNAGIICAKSIIDTYNGGSPMYPVR
;
A
#
# COMPACT_ATOMS: atom_id res chain seq x y z
N MET A 1 8.11 -2.72 -6.89
CA MET A 1 6.98 -2.12 -7.65
C MET A 1 7.46 -1.20 -8.76
N ALA A 2 8.12 -0.08 -8.49
CA ALA A 2 8.52 0.90 -9.51
C ALA A 2 9.31 0.28 -10.69
N GLU A 3 10.27 -0.60 -10.44
CA GLU A 3 11.03 -1.29 -11.50
C GLU A 3 10.15 -2.17 -12.40
N LEU A 4 9.15 -2.83 -11.83
CA LEU A 4 8.21 -3.64 -12.60
C LEU A 4 7.29 -2.79 -13.48
N LEU A 5 6.86 -1.64 -12.97
CA LEU A 5 5.98 -0.72 -13.70
C LEU A 5 6.67 -0.08 -14.91
N LYS A 6 7.99 0.07 -14.90
CA LYS A 6 8.75 0.54 -16.08
C LYS A 6 8.53 -0.33 -17.32
N ALA A 7 8.36 -1.64 -17.14
CA ALA A 7 8.11 -2.54 -18.27
C ALA A 7 6.80 -2.24 -19.01
N PHE A 8 5.87 -1.54 -18.36
CA PHE A 8 4.61 -1.09 -18.93
C PHE A 8 4.66 0.34 -19.47
N ASN A 9 5.86 0.95 -19.56
CA ASN A 9 6.06 2.31 -20.01
C ASN A 9 5.23 3.36 -19.24
N THR A 10 5.05 3.14 -17.93
CA THR A 10 4.31 4.04 -17.05
C THR A 10 5.19 5.16 -16.51
N ASN A 11 4.61 6.34 -16.28
CA ASN A 11 5.26 7.40 -15.52
C ASN A 11 5.04 7.16 -14.01
N VAL A 12 6.11 6.86 -13.28
CA VAL A 12 6.04 6.56 -11.84
C VAL A 12 6.53 7.75 -11.04
N ILE A 13 5.62 8.34 -10.25
CA ILE A 13 5.91 9.38 -9.27
C ILE A 13 5.77 8.82 -7.86
N VAL A 14 6.52 9.35 -6.91
CA VAL A 14 6.52 8.86 -5.52
C VAL A 14 6.49 10.02 -4.53
N TYR A 15 5.69 9.87 -3.48
CA TYR A 15 5.76 10.67 -2.27
C TYR A 15 6.31 9.81 -1.14
N ASP A 16 7.42 10.23 -0.56
CA ASP A 16 8.01 9.66 0.65
C ASP A 16 8.80 10.77 1.36
N PRO A 17 8.38 11.22 2.57
CA PRO A 17 9.04 12.29 3.28
C PRO A 17 10.45 11.91 3.78
N TYR A 18 10.75 10.62 3.89
CA TYR A 18 11.99 10.12 4.47
C TYR A 18 13.06 9.75 3.45
N VAL A 19 12.71 9.63 2.18
CA VAL A 19 13.63 9.25 1.09
C VAL A 19 14.11 10.49 0.34
N SER A 20 15.43 10.59 0.09
CA SER A 20 16.01 11.71 -0.67
C SER A 20 15.65 11.64 -2.16
N GLU A 21 15.67 12.78 -2.85
CA GLU A 21 15.49 12.84 -4.31
C GLU A 21 16.56 12.02 -5.05
N GLU A 22 17.79 12.00 -4.55
CA GLU A 22 18.88 11.22 -5.15
C GLU A 22 18.55 9.72 -5.16
N THR A 23 18.06 9.21 -4.03
CA THR A 23 17.64 7.80 -3.91
C THR A 23 16.50 7.47 -4.88
N THR A 24 15.52 8.36 -5.03
CA THR A 24 14.41 8.13 -5.96
C THR A 24 14.86 8.18 -7.42
N LYS A 25 15.75 9.11 -7.77
CA LYS A 25 16.37 9.19 -9.11
C LYS A 25 17.16 7.93 -9.47
N GLN A 26 17.94 7.38 -8.53
CA GLN A 26 18.65 6.11 -8.73
C GLN A 26 17.71 4.93 -9.01
N ARG A 27 16.50 4.98 -8.47
CA ARG A 27 15.43 4.00 -8.74
C ARG A 27 14.64 4.33 -10.01
N GLY A 28 14.94 5.47 -10.67
CA GLY A 28 14.28 5.93 -11.89
C GLY A 28 12.83 6.30 -11.68
N VAL A 29 12.51 6.90 -10.52
CA VAL A 29 11.22 7.47 -10.21
C VAL A 29 11.37 8.93 -9.79
N THR A 30 10.33 9.74 -9.99
CA THR A 30 10.34 11.16 -9.65
C THR A 30 9.68 11.37 -8.28
N LYS A 31 10.43 11.96 -7.33
CA LYS A 31 9.86 12.38 -6.04
C LYS A 31 9.03 13.63 -6.23
N VAL A 32 7.85 13.64 -5.60
CA VAL A 32 6.90 14.76 -5.65
C VAL A 32 6.23 14.97 -4.29
N GLU A 33 5.55 16.09 -4.11
CA GLU A 33 4.69 16.33 -2.96
C GLU A 33 3.39 15.53 -3.06
N LEU A 34 2.79 15.19 -1.90
CA LEU A 34 1.58 14.36 -1.83
C LEU A 34 0.43 14.95 -2.65
N ASP A 35 0.22 16.26 -2.55
CA ASP A 35 -0.85 16.94 -3.26
C ASP A 35 -0.70 16.85 -4.80
N TYR A 36 0.53 16.96 -5.29
CA TYR A 36 0.83 16.75 -6.70
C TYR A 36 0.59 15.30 -7.11
N LEU A 37 1.05 14.33 -6.30
CA LEU A 37 0.83 12.91 -6.56
C LEU A 37 -0.66 12.60 -6.69
N LEU A 38 -1.48 13.08 -5.76
CA LEU A 38 -2.92 12.83 -5.78
C LEU A 38 -3.59 13.39 -7.04
N ARG A 39 -3.21 14.60 -7.46
CA ARG A 39 -3.80 15.26 -8.65
C ARG A 39 -3.37 14.65 -9.98
N GLU A 40 -2.17 14.11 -10.05
CA GLU A 40 -1.60 13.67 -11.33
C GLU A 40 -1.67 12.16 -11.56
N SER A 41 -1.95 11.38 -10.51
CA SER A 41 -1.97 9.92 -10.63
C SER A 41 -3.29 9.39 -11.16
N ASP A 42 -3.20 8.48 -12.14
CA ASP A 42 -4.32 7.65 -12.59
C ASP A 42 -4.52 6.45 -11.67
N VAL A 43 -3.43 5.95 -11.07
CA VAL A 43 -3.43 4.87 -10.08
C VAL A 43 -2.60 5.30 -8.88
N VAL A 44 -3.17 5.23 -7.69
CA VAL A 44 -2.49 5.46 -6.42
C VAL A 44 -2.35 4.13 -5.68
N THR A 45 -1.11 3.77 -5.30
CA THR A 45 -0.83 2.55 -4.53
C THR A 45 -0.08 2.88 -3.24
N LEU A 46 -0.51 2.27 -2.13
CA LEU A 46 0.00 2.53 -0.80
C LEU A 46 1.04 1.49 -0.38
N HIS A 47 2.19 1.95 0.15
CA HIS A 47 3.31 1.11 0.59
C HIS A 47 3.94 1.60 1.90
N VAL A 48 3.21 2.36 2.69
CA VAL A 48 3.67 2.94 3.96
C VAL A 48 3.14 2.15 5.16
N PRO A 49 3.84 2.14 6.31
CA PRO A 49 3.29 1.56 7.54
C PRO A 49 2.15 2.42 8.09
N SER A 50 1.27 1.81 8.91
CA SER A 50 0.31 2.56 9.71
C SER A 50 1.04 3.21 10.89
N THR A 51 0.89 4.53 11.01
CA THR A 51 1.40 5.37 12.10
C THR A 51 0.37 6.47 12.38
N PRO A 52 0.48 7.20 13.50
CA PRO A 52 -0.40 8.35 13.73
C PRO A 52 -0.41 9.39 12.61
N GLN A 53 0.71 9.52 11.86
CA GLN A 53 0.85 10.47 10.75
C GLN A 53 0.29 9.94 9.43
N THR A 54 0.18 8.62 9.27
CA THR A 54 -0.31 8.00 8.04
C THR A 54 -1.72 7.43 8.17
N LYS A 55 -2.29 7.41 9.39
CA LYS A 55 -3.67 7.02 9.61
C LYS A 55 -4.60 7.90 8.79
N HIS A 56 -5.50 7.26 8.03
CA HIS A 56 -6.41 7.93 7.10
C HIS A 56 -5.69 8.91 6.15
N LEU A 57 -4.49 8.52 5.68
CA LEU A 57 -3.78 9.26 4.63
C LEU A 57 -4.68 9.46 3.41
N ILE A 58 -5.50 8.45 3.10
CA ILE A 58 -6.55 8.52 2.11
C ILE A 58 -7.89 8.69 2.84
N ASN A 59 -8.45 9.87 2.78
CA ASN A 59 -9.70 10.31 3.41
C ASN A 59 -10.52 11.15 2.42
N ALA A 60 -11.65 11.68 2.82
CA ALA A 60 -12.53 12.47 1.96
C ALA A 60 -11.81 13.66 1.29
N ASP A 61 -10.97 14.39 2.04
CA ASP A 61 -10.24 15.56 1.52
C ASP A 61 -9.16 15.17 0.51
N THR A 62 -8.41 14.10 0.77
CA THR A 62 -7.37 13.62 -0.14
C THR A 62 -7.98 12.96 -1.38
N ILE A 63 -9.05 12.20 -1.22
CA ILE A 63 -9.84 11.64 -2.34
C ILE A 63 -10.40 12.75 -3.24
N ALA A 64 -10.91 13.85 -2.66
CA ALA A 64 -11.41 14.97 -3.46
C ALA A 64 -10.36 15.56 -4.41
N ARG A 65 -9.07 15.51 -4.03
CA ARG A 65 -7.94 15.98 -4.86
C ARG A 65 -7.49 14.98 -5.93
N MET A 66 -7.83 13.70 -5.82
CA MET A 66 -7.47 12.71 -6.82
C MET A 66 -8.18 12.99 -8.15
N LYS A 67 -7.68 12.42 -9.22
CA LYS A 67 -8.36 12.47 -10.52
C LYS A 67 -9.75 11.84 -10.45
N GLN A 68 -10.67 12.34 -11.24
CA GLN A 68 -11.96 11.68 -11.47
C GLN A 68 -11.73 10.30 -12.11
N GLY A 69 -12.26 9.26 -11.51
CA GLY A 69 -12.11 7.89 -12.00
C GLY A 69 -10.75 7.25 -11.67
N ALA A 70 -9.93 7.86 -10.80
CA ALA A 70 -8.67 7.27 -10.37
C ALA A 70 -8.86 5.90 -9.71
N ILE A 71 -7.82 5.08 -9.74
CA ILE A 71 -7.80 3.76 -9.11
C ILE A 71 -6.98 3.81 -7.82
N LEU A 72 -7.50 3.23 -6.74
CA LEU A 72 -6.79 3.10 -5.46
C LEU A 72 -6.41 1.64 -5.20
N VAL A 73 -5.15 1.39 -4.82
CA VAL A 73 -4.67 0.05 -4.42
C VAL A 73 -4.06 0.12 -3.02
N ASN A 74 -4.54 -0.72 -2.11
CA ASN A 74 -3.97 -0.85 -0.77
C ASN A 74 -3.69 -2.31 -0.41
N THR A 75 -2.43 -2.68 -0.39
CA THR A 75 -1.90 -3.98 0.08
C THR A 75 -0.94 -3.78 1.26
N SER A 76 -1.05 -2.64 1.96
CA SER A 76 -0.13 -2.26 3.03
C SER A 76 -0.78 -2.40 4.41
N ARG A 77 -1.59 -1.42 4.82
CA ARG A 77 -2.37 -1.44 6.08
C ARG A 77 -3.73 -0.78 5.88
N GLY A 78 -4.78 -1.37 6.44
CA GLY A 78 -6.15 -0.88 6.27
C GLY A 78 -6.37 0.53 6.81
N GLU A 79 -5.82 0.82 7.97
CA GLU A 79 -5.92 2.13 8.65
C GLU A 79 -5.39 3.34 7.83
N LEU A 80 -4.71 3.08 6.71
CA LEU A 80 -4.27 4.14 5.79
C LEU A 80 -5.42 4.78 5.02
N VAL A 81 -6.53 4.07 4.90
CA VAL A 81 -7.71 4.48 4.13
C VAL A 81 -8.90 4.59 5.06
N ASP A 82 -9.60 5.71 5.02
CA ASP A 82 -10.93 5.85 5.60
C ASP A 82 -11.92 5.08 4.71
N GLU A 83 -12.35 3.90 5.18
CA GLU A 83 -13.24 3.01 4.40
C GLU A 83 -14.60 3.65 4.10
N ALA A 84 -15.12 4.50 5.00
CA ALA A 84 -16.38 5.19 4.76
C ALA A 84 -16.25 6.23 3.63
N ALA A 85 -15.17 7.02 3.65
CA ALA A 85 -14.87 7.98 2.58
C ALA A 85 -14.61 7.27 1.24
N LEU A 86 -13.93 6.12 1.26
CA LEU A 86 -13.70 5.32 0.06
C LEU A 86 -15.02 4.75 -0.49
N TYR A 87 -15.91 4.25 0.37
CA TYR A 87 -17.22 3.75 -0.04
C TYR A 87 -18.01 4.82 -0.81
N ASP A 88 -18.12 6.02 -0.25
CA ASP A 88 -18.84 7.14 -0.88
C ASP A 88 -18.19 7.54 -2.21
N ALA A 89 -16.86 7.53 -2.26
CA ALA A 89 -16.10 7.87 -3.47
C ALA A 89 -16.27 6.84 -4.59
N LEU A 90 -16.29 5.55 -4.26
CA LEU A 90 -16.56 4.47 -5.23
C LEU A 90 -18.00 4.53 -5.74
N LYS A 91 -18.96 4.76 -4.84
CA LYS A 91 -20.39 4.84 -5.16
C LYS A 91 -20.70 6.03 -6.06
N SER A 92 -20.04 7.17 -5.84
CA SER A 92 -20.20 8.37 -6.69
C SER A 92 -19.40 8.31 -8.00
N GLY A 93 -18.49 7.34 -8.15
CA GLY A 93 -17.57 7.25 -9.28
C GLY A 93 -16.40 8.24 -9.20
N LYS A 94 -16.21 8.96 -8.08
CA LYS A 94 -15.03 9.81 -7.86
C LYS A 94 -13.76 8.97 -7.91
N ILE A 95 -13.76 7.82 -7.23
CA ILE A 95 -12.80 6.73 -7.43
C ILE A 95 -13.45 5.73 -8.39
N GLY A 96 -12.79 5.44 -9.50
CA GLY A 96 -13.32 4.56 -10.54
C GLY A 96 -13.30 3.09 -10.13
N ALA A 97 -12.23 2.68 -9.44
CA ALA A 97 -12.09 1.34 -8.88
C ALA A 97 -11.12 1.33 -7.69
N ALA A 98 -11.24 0.32 -6.82
CA ALA A 98 -10.26 0.08 -5.78
C ALA A 98 -9.88 -1.40 -5.67
N SER A 99 -8.69 -1.68 -5.10
CA SER A 99 -8.27 -3.01 -4.71
C SER A 99 -7.70 -2.97 -3.29
N LEU A 100 -8.31 -3.71 -2.37
CA LEU A 100 -7.91 -3.79 -0.98
C LEU A 100 -7.58 -5.23 -0.61
N ASP A 101 -6.40 -5.44 -0.02
CA ASP A 101 -6.01 -6.68 0.65
C ASP A 101 -6.08 -6.57 2.17
N VAL A 102 -6.28 -5.35 2.67
CA VAL A 102 -6.26 -4.99 4.09
C VAL A 102 -7.42 -4.07 4.45
N TYR A 103 -7.88 -4.12 5.71
CA TYR A 103 -9.07 -3.42 6.19
C TYR A 103 -8.79 -2.65 7.47
N GLU A 104 -9.56 -1.57 7.74
CA GLU A 104 -9.44 -0.82 8.99
C GLU A 104 -9.66 -1.71 10.22
N MET A 105 -10.55 -2.69 10.10
CA MET A 105 -10.79 -3.70 11.12
C MET A 105 -10.55 -5.10 10.56
N GLU A 106 -9.62 -5.80 11.14
CA GLU A 106 -9.34 -7.19 10.83
C GLU A 106 -9.55 -8.09 12.07
N PRO A 107 -10.33 -9.18 11.98
CA PRO A 107 -11.05 -9.67 10.81
C PRO A 107 -12.17 -8.73 10.34
N VAL A 108 -12.30 -8.60 9.00
CA VAL A 108 -13.35 -7.75 8.42
C VAL A 108 -14.75 -8.29 8.78
N LYS A 109 -15.67 -7.40 9.11
CA LYS A 109 -17.06 -7.78 9.42
C LYS A 109 -17.79 -8.20 8.15
N LYS A 110 -18.74 -9.14 8.30
CA LYS A 110 -19.55 -9.66 7.18
C LYS A 110 -20.48 -8.62 6.55
N ASP A 111 -20.82 -7.59 7.31
CA ASP A 111 -21.69 -6.47 6.92
C ASP A 111 -20.90 -5.23 6.49
N ASN A 112 -19.60 -5.37 6.15
CA ASN A 112 -18.82 -4.26 5.65
C ASN A 112 -19.43 -3.74 4.33
N PRO A 113 -19.80 -2.43 4.25
CA PRO A 113 -20.46 -1.86 3.07
C PRO A 113 -19.69 -2.01 1.77
N LEU A 114 -18.36 -2.11 1.84
CA LEU A 114 -17.52 -2.30 0.65
C LEU A 114 -17.85 -3.58 -0.12
N PHE A 115 -18.44 -4.60 0.52
CA PHE A 115 -18.84 -5.85 -0.13
C PHE A 115 -20.02 -5.71 -1.09
N GLU A 116 -20.77 -4.60 -1.03
CA GLU A 116 -21.90 -4.32 -1.91
C GLU A 116 -21.48 -3.67 -3.25
N LEU A 117 -20.22 -3.26 -3.37
CA LEU A 117 -19.73 -2.50 -4.52
C LEU A 117 -19.18 -3.42 -5.61
N GLU A 118 -19.49 -3.13 -6.87
CA GLU A 118 -19.02 -3.90 -8.04
C GLU A 118 -17.65 -3.42 -8.55
N ASN A 119 -17.25 -2.19 -8.21
CA ASN A 119 -16.01 -1.56 -8.66
C ASN A 119 -14.87 -1.67 -7.63
N ILE A 120 -14.89 -2.69 -6.80
CA ILE A 120 -13.84 -2.98 -5.83
C ILE A 120 -13.42 -4.46 -5.90
N THR A 121 -12.12 -4.72 -5.79
CA THR A 121 -11.56 -6.06 -5.61
C THR A 121 -11.08 -6.18 -4.18
N LEU A 122 -11.51 -7.24 -3.50
CA LEU A 122 -11.23 -7.47 -2.09
C LEU A 122 -10.51 -8.81 -1.89
N ALA A 123 -9.46 -8.81 -1.07
CA ALA A 123 -8.73 -10.01 -0.70
C ALA A 123 -8.54 -10.07 0.84
N PRO A 124 -8.37 -11.26 1.44
CA PRO A 124 -8.36 -11.45 2.88
C PRO A 124 -6.96 -11.37 3.50
N HIS A 125 -6.20 -10.29 3.23
CA HIS A 125 -4.83 -10.02 3.72
C HIS A 125 -3.86 -11.15 3.34
N VAL A 126 -3.80 -11.45 2.04
CA VAL A 126 -3.03 -12.58 1.49
C VAL A 126 -1.95 -12.16 0.48
N ALA A 127 -1.77 -10.87 0.21
CA ALA A 127 -0.82 -10.39 -0.80
C ALA A 127 0.62 -10.88 -0.56
N ALA A 128 1.01 -11.15 0.69
CA ALA A 128 2.30 -11.69 1.06
C ALA A 128 2.31 -13.23 1.19
N LEU A 129 1.18 -13.92 1.11
CA LEU A 129 1.06 -15.35 1.39
C LEU A 129 1.31 -16.21 0.14
N THR A 130 2.52 -16.14 -0.42
CA THR A 130 2.95 -17.08 -1.47
C THR A 130 3.71 -18.26 -0.86
N LYS A 131 3.82 -19.35 -1.61
CA LYS A 131 4.62 -20.54 -1.19
C LYS A 131 6.09 -20.13 -0.97
N GLU A 132 6.63 -19.30 -1.85
CA GLU A 132 8.00 -18.81 -1.80
C GLU A 132 8.22 -17.92 -0.59
N THR A 133 7.30 -17.00 -0.31
CA THR A 133 7.40 -16.09 0.86
C THR A 133 7.38 -16.89 2.15
N ASN A 134 6.44 -17.82 2.31
CA ASN A 134 6.34 -18.66 3.50
C ASN A 134 7.59 -19.51 3.71
N TYR A 135 8.09 -20.14 2.64
CA TYR A 135 9.32 -20.93 2.70
C TYR A 135 10.53 -20.06 3.09
N ASN A 136 10.72 -18.94 2.40
CA ASN A 136 11.85 -18.04 2.65
C ASN A 136 11.81 -17.43 4.05
N ALA A 137 10.64 -17.00 4.52
CA ALA A 137 10.46 -16.48 5.87
C ALA A 137 10.83 -17.54 6.93
N GLY A 138 10.36 -18.78 6.76
CA GLY A 138 10.71 -19.88 7.66
C GLY A 138 12.21 -20.16 7.71
N ILE A 139 12.88 -20.19 6.55
CA ILE A 139 14.34 -20.41 6.48
C ILE A 139 15.11 -19.25 7.12
N ILE A 140 14.70 -17.99 6.86
CA ILE A 140 15.35 -16.80 7.43
C ILE A 140 15.19 -16.80 8.96
N CYS A 141 14.00 -17.09 9.49
CA CYS A 141 13.77 -17.21 10.92
C CYS A 141 14.63 -18.29 11.56
N ALA A 142 14.64 -19.51 10.99
CA ALA A 142 15.43 -20.61 11.50
C ALA A 142 16.93 -20.28 11.53
N LYS A 143 17.48 -19.73 10.45
CA LYS A 143 18.87 -19.29 10.39
C LYS A 143 19.18 -18.21 11.42
N SER A 144 18.31 -17.19 11.54
CA SER A 144 18.52 -16.12 12.53
C SER A 144 18.54 -16.65 13.97
N ILE A 145 17.72 -17.64 14.31
CA ILE A 145 17.71 -18.29 15.62
C ILE A 145 19.04 -19.03 15.84
N ILE A 146 19.48 -19.83 14.87
CA ILE A 146 20.74 -20.61 14.96
C ILE A 146 21.94 -19.66 15.09
N ASP A 147 22.01 -18.60 14.28
CA ASP A 147 23.09 -17.63 14.33
C ASP A 147 23.17 -16.94 15.69
N THR A 148 22.02 -16.52 16.23
CA THR A 148 21.94 -15.90 17.55
C THR A 148 22.33 -16.88 18.67
N TYR A 149 21.88 -18.13 18.60
CA TYR A 149 22.25 -19.17 19.55
C TYR A 149 23.78 -19.43 19.58
N ASN A 150 24.42 -19.36 18.42
CA ASN A 150 25.88 -19.53 18.29
C ASN A 150 26.67 -18.23 18.59
N GLY A 151 26.06 -17.19 19.15
CA GLY A 151 26.70 -15.93 19.54
C GLY A 151 26.88 -14.92 18.38
N GLY A 152 26.26 -15.17 17.22
CA GLY A 152 26.18 -14.25 16.10
C GLY A 152 25.00 -13.27 16.21
N SER A 153 24.73 -12.54 15.12
CA SER A 153 23.59 -11.64 15.01
C SER A 153 22.57 -12.18 14.01
N PRO A 154 21.26 -11.95 14.24
CA PRO A 154 20.25 -12.32 13.26
C PRO A 154 20.44 -11.53 11.97
N MET A 155 20.03 -12.11 10.82
CA MET A 155 20.18 -11.49 9.50
C MET A 155 19.43 -10.14 9.40
N TYR A 156 18.31 -10.00 10.07
CA TYR A 156 17.46 -8.79 10.09
C TYR A 156 17.08 -8.45 11.54
N PRO A 157 17.98 -7.81 12.32
CA PRO A 157 17.65 -7.41 13.69
C PRO A 157 16.60 -6.29 13.69
N VAL A 158 15.58 -6.43 14.52
CA VAL A 158 14.65 -5.34 14.83
C VAL A 158 15.38 -4.38 15.79
N ARG A 159 15.42 -3.11 15.45
CA ARG A 159 16.01 -2.03 16.26
C ARG A 159 14.95 -1.23 16.95
#